data_29eb4900bb75a1e6d037729bd5267ec2
#
_entry.id   29eb4900bb75a1e6d037729bd5267ec2
#
_cell.length_a   1.000
_cell.length_b   1.000
_cell.length_c   1.000
_cell.angle_alpha   90.00
_cell.angle_beta   90.00
_cell.angle_gamma   90.00
#
_symmetry.space_group_name_H-M   'P 1'
#
loop_
_entity.id
_entity.type
_entity.pdbx_description
1 polymer ?
#
loop_
_entity_poly.entity_id
_entity_poly.type
_entity_poly.pdbx_seq_one_letter_code
_entity_poly.pdbx_strand_id
1 'polypeptide(L)'
;MIPRMKLFTFLATMLTAGLVLADTPAPATTQPVDLMTMTQDARCKQVVVTCLINGQPMRMMLDTGATHTVLHTESAAQLKNARWIDTSKMLFRGNSSQRPQLLIAQLLAGPGDSPEHPIMVMNLSAVRSMMAERIDGILGMDILHALPFTFDQRKGQFYWGTPVDAALTPLFAKADGTGRVIVQGQCGERKVHMLLDTGSSVTRVHTDEWAPGEGAEIGAKIGDIDHAKGIKLMEGKAGDIELGAGVAARGITPLLCDKNEPPMLGMDALRGLVLVHVPTEDSPHGLFLIAQ
;
A
#
# COMPACT_ATOMS: atom_id res chain seq x y z
N MET A 1 -8.08 -31.31 0.44
CA MET A 1 -7.31 -30.35 -0.39
C MET A 1 -8.05 -29.03 -0.28
N ILE A 2 -7.62 -28.12 0.59
CA ILE A 2 -8.30 -26.82 0.88
C ILE A 2 -7.64 -25.77 0.00
N PRO A 3 -8.39 -25.05 -0.86
CA PRO A 3 -7.78 -24.02 -1.71
C PRO A 3 -7.30 -22.85 -0.83
N ARG A 4 -6.02 -22.52 -0.99
CA ARG A 4 -5.37 -21.38 -0.37
C ARG A 4 -5.92 -20.08 -0.94
N MET A 5 -6.46 -19.21 -0.11
CA MET A 5 -6.94 -17.89 -0.52
C MET A 5 -6.20 -16.79 0.22
N LYS A 6 -5.78 -15.81 -0.53
CA LYS A 6 -4.93 -14.71 -0.10
C LYS A 6 -5.77 -13.55 0.42
N LEU A 7 -5.46 -13.01 1.59
CA LEU A 7 -6.21 -11.93 2.24
C LEU A 7 -6.23 -10.65 1.40
N PHE A 8 -5.13 -10.35 0.71
CA PHE A 8 -5.05 -9.15 -0.15
C PHE A 8 -5.91 -9.19 -1.42
N THR A 9 -6.16 -10.38 -1.97
CA THR A 9 -7.08 -10.53 -3.12
C THR A 9 -8.54 -10.29 -2.70
N PHE A 10 -8.81 -10.27 -1.41
CA PHE A 10 -10.14 -10.22 -0.83
C PHE A 10 -10.74 -8.83 -0.72
N LEU A 11 -9.89 -7.83 -0.53
CA LEU A 11 -10.33 -6.45 -0.38
C LEU A 11 -10.89 -5.84 -1.67
N ALA A 12 -10.50 -6.38 -2.82
CA ALA A 12 -10.68 -5.75 -4.11
C ALA A 12 -12.08 -5.84 -4.74
N THR A 13 -12.96 -6.71 -4.28
CA THR A 13 -14.19 -7.05 -5.05
C THR A 13 -15.48 -6.47 -4.45
N MET A 14 -15.41 -5.58 -3.45
CA MET A 14 -16.56 -5.33 -2.60
C MET A 14 -17.30 -4.00 -2.73
N LEU A 15 -16.86 -3.03 -3.48
CA LEU A 15 -17.55 -1.74 -3.48
C LEU A 15 -17.90 -1.20 -4.88
N THR A 16 -18.79 -1.89 -5.59
CA THR A 16 -19.52 -1.29 -6.73
C THR A 16 -20.96 -0.89 -6.39
N ALA A 17 -21.32 -0.85 -5.11
CA ALA A 17 -22.60 -0.26 -4.72
C ALA A 17 -22.39 1.25 -4.57
N GLY A 18 -22.76 2.01 -5.59
CA GLY A 18 -22.78 3.48 -5.53
C GLY A 18 -23.66 3.96 -4.38
N LEU A 19 -23.03 4.39 -3.29
CA LEU A 19 -23.72 5.11 -2.21
C LEU A 19 -23.66 6.58 -2.56
N VAL A 20 -24.75 7.14 -3.05
CA VAL A 20 -24.93 8.59 -3.16
C VAL A 20 -25.15 9.10 -1.74
N LEU A 21 -24.13 9.70 -1.15
CA LEU A 21 -24.22 10.36 0.16
C LEU A 21 -24.59 11.82 -0.04
N ALA A 22 -25.58 12.28 0.72
CA ALA A 22 -26.00 13.68 0.72
C ALA A 22 -24.90 14.57 1.37
N ASP A 23 -24.62 15.70 0.77
CA ASP A 23 -23.69 16.73 1.26
C ASP A 23 -24.12 17.24 2.65
N THR A 24 -23.36 16.90 3.67
CA THR A 24 -23.42 17.55 4.99
C THR A 24 -22.13 18.33 5.19
N PRO A 25 -22.17 19.65 5.45
CA PRO A 25 -20.95 20.43 5.64
C PRO A 25 -20.20 19.95 6.88
N ALA A 26 -18.91 19.69 6.72
CA ALA A 26 -18.01 19.25 7.77
C ALA A 26 -17.74 20.36 8.80
N PRO A 27 -17.68 20.06 10.11
CA PRO A 27 -17.24 21.03 11.09
C PRO A 27 -15.76 21.40 10.87
N ALA A 28 -15.49 22.71 10.85
CA ALA A 28 -14.14 23.23 10.72
C ALA A 28 -13.24 22.74 11.88
N THR A 29 -12.21 21.97 11.58
CA THR A 29 -11.23 21.53 12.56
C THR A 29 -10.22 22.65 12.83
N THR A 30 -10.12 23.10 14.08
CA THR A 30 -9.30 24.25 14.50
C THR A 30 -7.92 23.88 15.06
N GLN A 31 -7.45 22.66 14.90
CA GLN A 31 -6.15 22.22 15.44
C GLN A 31 -5.12 22.09 14.32
N PRO A 32 -3.95 22.75 14.46
CA PRO A 32 -2.86 22.55 13.52
C PRO A 32 -2.19 21.20 13.77
N VAL A 33 -2.67 20.17 13.09
CA VAL A 33 -1.94 18.92 12.99
C VAL A 33 -1.05 19.02 11.75
N ASP A 34 0.23 18.71 11.90
CA ASP A 34 1.14 18.68 10.77
C ASP A 34 0.89 17.45 9.90
N LEU A 35 -0.13 17.53 9.06
CA LEU A 35 -0.49 16.51 8.06
C LEU A 35 0.51 16.43 6.91
N MET A 36 1.50 17.33 6.87
CA MET A 36 2.53 17.33 5.83
C MET A 36 3.72 16.45 6.21
N THR A 37 3.81 16.02 7.48
CA THR A 37 4.91 15.19 7.96
C THR A 37 4.66 13.72 7.64
N MET A 38 5.55 13.14 6.85
CA MET A 38 5.67 11.71 6.66
C MET A 38 6.99 11.23 7.26
N THR A 39 6.98 10.08 7.91
CA THR A 39 8.18 9.48 8.51
C THR A 39 8.35 8.04 8.02
N GLN A 40 9.61 7.59 7.94
CA GLN A 40 9.89 6.21 7.62
C GLN A 40 10.06 5.40 8.90
N ASP A 41 9.37 4.26 9.00
CA ASP A 41 9.53 3.36 10.14
C ASP A 41 10.96 2.81 10.22
N ALA A 42 11.54 2.82 11.42
CA ALA A 42 12.94 2.44 11.61
C ALA A 42 13.23 0.96 11.31
N ARG A 43 12.25 0.07 11.54
CA ARG A 43 12.41 -1.37 11.38
C ARG A 43 12.06 -1.86 9.98
N CYS A 44 10.85 -1.56 9.52
CA CYS A 44 10.31 -2.13 8.28
C CYS A 44 10.39 -1.20 7.07
N LYS A 45 10.82 0.06 7.28
CA LYS A 45 11.04 1.06 6.23
C LYS A 45 9.79 1.55 5.49
N GLN A 46 8.59 1.14 5.90
CA GLN A 46 7.36 1.72 5.39
C GLN A 46 7.20 3.18 5.83
N VAL A 47 6.45 3.93 5.03
CA VAL A 47 6.16 5.33 5.31
C VAL A 47 4.89 5.44 6.15
N VAL A 48 4.97 6.21 7.22
CA VAL A 48 3.86 6.49 8.13
C VAL A 48 3.51 7.97 8.05
N VAL A 49 2.23 8.25 7.93
CA VAL A 49 1.66 9.59 7.89
C VAL A 49 0.63 9.76 9.02
N THR A 50 0.48 10.96 9.52
CA THR A 50 -0.61 11.30 10.44
C THR A 50 -1.82 11.76 9.64
N CYS A 51 -2.94 11.06 9.78
CA CYS A 51 -4.25 11.44 9.24
C CYS A 51 -5.15 11.93 10.37
N LEU A 52 -6.14 12.78 10.05
CA LEU A 52 -7.23 13.07 10.98
C LEU A 52 -8.45 12.24 10.59
N ILE A 53 -8.92 11.40 11.50
CA ILE A 53 -10.17 10.65 11.33
C ILE A 53 -11.17 11.15 12.36
N ASN A 54 -12.27 11.74 11.90
CA ASN A 54 -13.21 12.50 12.75
C ASN A 54 -12.49 13.51 13.66
N GLY A 55 -11.47 14.20 13.14
CA GLY A 55 -10.66 15.16 13.89
C GLY A 55 -9.66 14.57 14.89
N GLN A 56 -9.57 13.22 15.00
CA GLN A 56 -8.61 12.55 15.86
C GLN A 56 -7.36 12.14 15.07
N PRO A 57 -6.13 12.47 15.53
CA PRO A 57 -4.91 12.09 14.85
C PRO A 57 -4.71 10.57 14.91
N MET A 58 -4.49 9.95 13.76
CA MET A 58 -4.25 8.52 13.58
C MET A 58 -2.98 8.32 12.75
N ARG A 59 -2.11 7.43 13.19
CA ARG A 59 -0.87 7.07 12.48
C ARG A 59 -1.17 5.97 11.48
N MET A 60 -1.08 6.29 10.21
CA MET A 60 -1.44 5.40 9.11
C MET A 60 -0.20 5.02 8.31
N MET A 61 0.01 3.72 8.07
CA MET A 61 1.00 3.25 7.11
C MET A 61 0.49 3.52 5.69
N LEU A 62 1.30 4.14 4.85
CA LEU A 62 0.97 4.41 3.46
C LEU A 62 1.25 3.17 2.62
N ASP A 63 0.21 2.66 1.93
CA ASP A 63 0.26 1.34 1.28
C ASP A 63 -0.42 1.37 -0.10
N THR A 64 0.38 1.46 -1.17
CA THR A 64 -0.12 1.41 -2.55
C THR A 64 -0.55 0.00 -2.98
N GLY A 65 -0.19 -1.03 -2.22
CA GLY A 65 -0.64 -2.41 -2.41
C GLY A 65 -2.02 -2.69 -1.81
N ALA A 66 -2.48 -1.85 -0.88
CA ALA A 66 -3.80 -1.94 -0.29
C ALA A 66 -4.86 -1.23 -1.13
N THR A 67 -5.95 -1.90 -1.46
CA THR A 67 -7.07 -1.29 -2.22
C THR A 67 -7.96 -0.40 -1.36
N HIS A 68 -7.99 -0.64 -0.05
CA HIS A 68 -8.86 0.08 0.89
C HIS A 68 -8.09 0.52 2.12
N THR A 69 -8.53 1.64 2.66
CA THR A 69 -8.07 2.15 3.95
C THR A 69 -8.64 1.28 5.07
N VAL A 70 -7.77 0.93 6.02
CA VAL A 70 -8.09 0.00 7.12
C VAL A 70 -7.68 0.61 8.45
N LEU A 71 -8.55 0.59 9.46
CA LEU A 71 -8.22 0.87 10.85
C LEU A 71 -8.05 -0.43 11.63
N HIS A 72 -7.12 -0.41 12.57
CA HIS A 72 -7.01 -1.47 13.55
C HIS A 72 -8.21 -1.44 14.51
N THR A 73 -8.68 -2.62 14.92
CA THR A 73 -9.87 -2.78 15.78
C THR A 73 -9.85 -1.92 17.03
N GLU A 74 -8.70 -1.85 17.74
CA GLU A 74 -8.59 -1.02 18.95
C GLU A 74 -8.67 0.49 18.65
N SER A 75 -8.04 0.95 17.56
CA SER A 75 -8.06 2.35 17.17
C SER A 75 -9.45 2.75 16.70
N ALA A 76 -10.12 1.89 15.93
CA ALA A 76 -11.51 2.12 15.53
C ALA A 76 -12.49 2.18 16.71
N ALA A 77 -12.30 1.35 17.74
CA ALA A 77 -13.14 1.37 18.95
C ALA A 77 -13.01 2.66 19.77
N GLN A 78 -11.88 3.38 19.63
CA GLN A 78 -11.63 4.66 20.31
C GLN A 78 -12.12 5.87 19.51
N LEU A 79 -12.54 5.65 18.25
CA LEU A 79 -12.92 6.73 17.36
C LEU A 79 -14.28 7.30 17.74
N LYS A 80 -14.31 8.62 18.01
CA LYS A 80 -15.55 9.34 18.34
C LYS A 80 -16.34 9.62 17.06
N ASN A 81 -17.65 9.64 17.16
CA ASN A 81 -18.58 10.02 16.10
C ASN A 81 -18.45 9.18 14.79
N ALA A 82 -17.92 7.97 14.89
CA ALA A 82 -17.91 7.05 13.77
C ALA A 82 -19.28 6.40 13.58
N ARG A 83 -19.75 6.32 12.35
CA ARG A 83 -20.99 5.65 12.00
C ARG A 83 -20.69 4.22 11.52
N TRP A 84 -20.98 3.25 12.37
CA TRP A 84 -20.81 1.84 12.04
C TRP A 84 -21.86 1.35 11.06
N ILE A 85 -21.43 0.56 10.06
CA ILE A 85 -22.33 -0.04 9.08
C ILE A 85 -22.61 -1.49 9.49
N ASP A 86 -23.89 -1.86 9.47
CA ASP A 86 -24.28 -3.26 9.63
C ASP A 86 -23.89 -4.08 8.39
N THR A 87 -22.82 -4.86 8.54
CA THR A 87 -22.29 -5.72 7.47
C THR A 87 -22.92 -7.11 7.46
N SER A 88 -23.91 -7.39 8.33
CA SER A 88 -24.52 -8.73 8.46
C SER A 88 -25.17 -9.24 7.17
N LYS A 89 -25.66 -8.34 6.32
CA LYS A 89 -26.29 -8.64 5.02
C LYS A 89 -25.32 -8.51 3.84
N MET A 90 -24.08 -8.11 4.08
CA MET A 90 -23.09 -8.00 2.99
C MET A 90 -22.53 -9.37 2.64
N LEU A 91 -22.47 -9.64 1.34
CA LEU A 91 -21.81 -10.85 0.82
C LEU A 91 -20.30 -10.56 0.72
N PHE A 92 -19.56 -11.13 1.63
CA PHE A 92 -18.11 -11.12 1.55
C PHE A 92 -17.64 -12.33 0.75
N ARG A 93 -16.99 -12.11 -0.40
CA ARG A 93 -16.39 -13.20 -1.17
C ARG A 93 -15.04 -13.56 -0.56
N GLY A 94 -14.93 -14.74 0.06
CA GLY A 94 -13.69 -15.33 0.53
C GLY A 94 -13.79 -16.16 1.80
N ASN A 95 -12.69 -16.81 2.13
CA ASN A 95 -12.60 -17.78 3.22
C ASN A 95 -12.08 -17.17 4.54
N SER A 96 -12.13 -15.84 4.71
CA SER A 96 -11.75 -15.25 5.98
C SER A 96 -12.74 -15.68 7.07
N SER A 97 -12.23 -16.23 8.15
CA SER A 97 -13.00 -16.54 9.34
C SER A 97 -13.48 -15.27 10.07
N GLN A 98 -12.95 -14.11 9.73
CA GLN A 98 -13.34 -12.82 10.28
C GLN A 98 -14.08 -12.01 9.22
N ARG A 99 -15.32 -11.65 9.51
CA ARG A 99 -16.04 -10.65 8.70
C ARG A 99 -15.43 -9.28 9.00
N PRO A 100 -14.98 -8.52 7.99
CA PRO A 100 -14.53 -7.16 8.20
C PRO A 100 -15.73 -6.33 8.71
N GLN A 101 -15.46 -5.46 9.67
CA GLN A 101 -16.39 -4.42 10.06
C GLN A 101 -16.15 -3.20 9.17
N LEU A 102 -17.15 -2.37 9.01
CA LEU A 102 -17.09 -1.16 8.20
C LEU A 102 -17.61 0.01 9.01
N LEU A 103 -16.92 1.12 8.96
CA LEU A 103 -17.39 2.38 9.53
C LEU A 103 -17.30 3.49 8.49
N ILE A 104 -18.09 4.56 8.68
CA ILE A 104 -17.98 5.79 7.92
C ILE A 104 -17.46 6.87 8.86
N ALA A 105 -16.43 7.56 8.43
CA ALA A 105 -15.81 8.66 9.16
C ALA A 105 -15.27 9.70 8.17
N GLN A 106 -15.16 10.94 8.64
CA GLN A 106 -14.40 11.97 7.93
C GLN A 106 -12.93 11.62 7.97
N LEU A 107 -12.25 11.64 6.81
CA LEU A 107 -10.84 11.33 6.71
C LEU A 107 -10.11 12.46 5.99
N LEU A 108 -9.14 13.07 6.69
CA LEU A 108 -8.20 14.05 6.15
C LEU A 108 -6.80 13.44 6.20
N ALA A 109 -6.29 13.04 5.04
CA ALA A 109 -5.00 12.35 4.93
C ALA A 109 -3.86 13.30 4.53
N GLY A 110 -4.17 14.34 3.76
CA GLY A 110 -3.20 15.32 3.23
C GLY A 110 -3.86 16.67 3.01
N PRO A 111 -3.31 17.54 2.17
CA PRO A 111 -3.92 18.82 1.85
C PRO A 111 -5.26 18.61 1.11
N GLY A 112 -6.28 19.36 1.47
CA GLY A 112 -7.60 19.32 0.83
C GLY A 112 -8.74 19.12 1.81
N ASP A 113 -9.86 18.62 1.29
CA ASP A 113 -11.08 18.39 2.05
C ASP A 113 -11.04 17.09 2.84
N SER A 114 -11.90 16.99 3.85
CA SER A 114 -12.10 15.82 4.68
C SER A 114 -13.48 15.20 4.42
N PRO A 115 -13.67 14.49 3.30
CA PRO A 115 -14.95 13.85 3.01
C PRO A 115 -15.25 12.70 3.96
N GLU A 116 -16.51 12.32 4.09
CA GLU A 116 -16.87 11.04 4.67
C GLU A 116 -16.38 9.90 3.77
N HIS A 117 -15.72 8.93 4.38
CA HIS A 117 -15.17 7.79 3.67
C HIS A 117 -15.49 6.48 4.39
N PRO A 118 -15.83 5.40 3.66
CA PRO A 118 -15.96 4.07 4.24
C PRO A 118 -14.58 3.51 4.57
N ILE A 119 -14.35 3.17 5.84
CA ILE A 119 -13.10 2.64 6.35
C ILE A 119 -13.33 1.22 6.85
N MET A 120 -12.51 0.28 6.40
CA MET A 120 -12.55 -1.09 6.91
C MET A 120 -11.92 -1.19 8.28
N VAL A 121 -12.42 -2.10 9.11
CA VAL A 121 -11.86 -2.37 10.45
C VAL A 121 -11.44 -3.82 10.52
N MET A 122 -10.15 -4.02 10.80
CA MET A 122 -9.54 -5.34 10.87
C MET A 122 -8.52 -5.42 12.01
N ASN A 123 -8.18 -6.63 12.42
CA ASN A 123 -7.08 -6.84 13.35
C ASN A 123 -5.73 -6.76 12.60
N LEU A 124 -4.99 -5.69 12.82
CA LEU A 124 -3.67 -5.44 12.23
C LEU A 124 -2.50 -5.81 13.17
N SER A 125 -2.72 -6.65 14.17
CA SER A 125 -1.68 -6.99 15.15
C SER A 125 -0.42 -7.59 14.51
N ALA A 126 -0.56 -8.37 13.44
CA ALA A 126 0.58 -8.92 12.70
C ALA A 126 1.43 -7.81 12.07
N VAL A 127 0.80 -6.82 11.40
CA VAL A 127 1.49 -5.67 10.81
C VAL A 127 2.16 -4.83 11.91
N ARG A 128 1.43 -4.53 13.00
CA ARG A 128 1.95 -3.77 14.14
C ARG A 128 3.19 -4.42 14.76
N SER A 129 3.25 -5.75 14.82
CA SER A 129 4.40 -6.46 15.39
C SER A 129 5.68 -6.33 14.56
N MET A 130 5.57 -6.03 13.28
CA MET A 130 6.71 -5.83 12.38
C MET A 130 7.27 -4.40 12.46
N MET A 131 6.48 -3.44 12.89
CA MET A 131 6.85 -2.02 12.93
C MET A 131 7.61 -1.68 14.23
N ALA A 132 8.46 -0.64 14.15
CA ALA A 132 9.15 -0.09 15.32
C ALA A 132 8.18 0.70 16.20
N GLU A 133 7.21 1.35 15.56
CA GLU A 133 6.23 2.17 16.23
C GLU A 133 4.81 1.71 15.92
N ARG A 134 3.91 1.89 16.88
CA ARG A 134 2.51 1.53 16.71
C ARG A 134 1.87 2.39 15.62
N ILE A 135 1.16 1.74 14.70
CA ILE A 135 0.25 2.38 13.75
C ILE A 135 -1.20 2.13 14.15
N ASP A 136 -2.08 3.02 13.72
CA ASP A 136 -3.53 2.92 13.93
C ASP A 136 -4.24 2.26 12.75
N GLY A 137 -3.61 2.29 11.57
CA GLY A 137 -4.20 1.73 10.37
C GLY A 137 -3.28 1.75 9.16
N ILE A 138 -3.88 1.47 8.01
CA ILE A 138 -3.29 1.46 6.68
C ILE A 138 -4.07 2.45 5.82
N LEU A 139 -3.38 3.35 5.12
CA LEU A 139 -3.95 4.27 4.14
C LEU A 139 -3.79 3.65 2.75
N GLY A 140 -4.91 3.25 2.16
CA GLY A 140 -4.93 2.51 0.89
C GLY A 140 -5.17 3.39 -0.34
N MET A 141 -5.19 2.74 -1.51
CA MET A 141 -5.37 3.41 -2.80
C MET A 141 -6.74 4.08 -2.97
N ASP A 142 -7.75 3.67 -2.22
CA ASP A 142 -9.06 4.34 -2.18
C ASP A 142 -8.97 5.82 -1.76
N ILE A 143 -7.93 6.18 -1.01
CA ILE A 143 -7.60 7.56 -0.63
C ILE A 143 -6.41 8.08 -1.44
N LEU A 144 -5.35 7.27 -1.55
CA LEU A 144 -4.08 7.71 -2.13
C LEU A 144 -4.20 8.13 -3.59
N HIS A 145 -5.13 7.54 -4.36
CA HIS A 145 -5.30 7.90 -5.77
C HIS A 145 -5.68 9.37 -5.98
N ALA A 146 -6.27 10.03 -4.98
CA ALA A 146 -6.67 11.43 -5.03
C ALA A 146 -5.58 12.40 -4.52
N LEU A 147 -4.49 11.89 -3.95
CA LEU A 147 -3.47 12.69 -3.27
C LEU A 147 -2.13 12.67 -4.01
N PRO A 148 -1.55 13.83 -4.35
CA PRO A 148 -0.20 13.87 -4.85
C PRO A 148 0.78 13.60 -3.71
N PHE A 149 1.76 12.70 -3.93
CA PHE A 149 2.80 12.44 -2.95
C PHE A 149 4.16 12.12 -3.60
N THR A 150 5.20 12.34 -2.85
CA THR A 150 6.59 12.06 -3.26
C THR A 150 7.32 11.27 -2.19
N PHE A 151 8.00 10.21 -2.62
CA PHE A 151 8.99 9.48 -1.85
C PHE A 151 10.36 9.69 -2.48
N ASP A 152 11.14 10.67 -1.99
CA ASP A 152 12.55 10.82 -2.36
C ASP A 152 13.41 10.02 -1.39
N GLN A 153 13.61 8.74 -1.70
CA GLN A 153 14.42 7.85 -0.87
C GLN A 153 15.92 8.17 -0.90
N ARG A 154 16.40 8.91 -1.90
CA ARG A 154 17.79 9.37 -1.98
C ARG A 154 18.09 10.35 -0.86
N LYS A 155 17.10 11.20 -0.53
CA LYS A 155 17.21 12.23 0.50
C LYS A 155 16.53 11.83 1.82
N GLY A 156 15.82 10.67 1.85
CA GLY A 156 14.98 10.29 2.97
C GLY A 156 13.82 11.26 3.20
N GLN A 157 13.31 11.89 2.13
CA GLN A 157 12.22 12.85 2.18
C GLN A 157 10.92 12.24 1.67
N PHE A 158 9.89 12.38 2.48
CA PHE A 158 8.54 11.89 2.18
C PHE A 158 7.57 13.03 2.45
N TYR A 159 6.79 13.45 1.42
CA TYR A 159 5.89 14.59 1.56
C TYR A 159 4.72 14.53 0.58
N TRP A 160 3.67 15.27 0.90
CA TRP A 160 2.57 15.52 -0.03
C TRP A 160 2.99 16.54 -1.09
N GLY A 161 2.61 16.28 -2.34
CA GLY A 161 2.94 17.12 -3.48
C GLY A 161 3.98 16.52 -4.41
N THR A 162 4.29 17.25 -5.48
CA THR A 162 5.26 16.85 -6.52
C THR A 162 6.54 17.68 -6.41
N PRO A 163 7.72 17.12 -6.73
CA PRO A 163 8.97 17.87 -6.72
C PRO A 163 9.00 18.87 -7.88
N VAL A 164 9.62 20.03 -7.66
CA VAL A 164 9.66 21.12 -8.64
C VAL A 164 10.74 20.90 -9.71
N ASP A 165 11.83 20.16 -9.42
CA ASP A 165 13.05 20.15 -10.23
C ASP A 165 13.54 18.74 -10.65
N ALA A 166 12.72 17.71 -10.61
CA ALA A 166 13.17 16.38 -10.96
C ALA A 166 12.82 16.03 -12.43
N ALA A 167 13.79 15.50 -13.18
CA ALA A 167 13.52 14.85 -14.46
C ALA A 167 12.81 13.53 -14.20
N LEU A 168 11.49 13.58 -14.17
CA LEU A 168 10.64 12.43 -13.87
C LEU A 168 10.28 11.68 -15.14
N THR A 169 10.31 10.37 -15.08
CA THR A 169 9.91 9.45 -16.14
C THR A 169 8.67 8.69 -15.73
N PRO A 170 7.64 8.59 -16.58
CA PRO A 170 6.49 7.76 -16.29
C PRO A 170 6.89 6.29 -16.08
N LEU A 171 6.42 5.70 -14.99
CA LEU A 171 6.42 4.24 -14.85
C LEU A 171 5.42 3.65 -15.84
N PHE A 172 5.80 2.57 -16.50
CA PHE A 172 4.84 1.80 -17.27
C PHE A 172 3.97 1.00 -16.30
N ALA A 173 2.83 1.58 -15.96
CA ALA A 173 1.92 1.08 -14.96
C ALA A 173 0.50 0.91 -15.53
N LYS A 174 -0.22 -0.07 -15.02
CA LYS A 174 -1.64 -0.29 -15.32
C LYS A 174 -2.38 -0.71 -14.06
N ALA A 175 -3.67 -0.41 -13.99
CA ALA A 175 -4.52 -0.96 -12.97
C ALA A 175 -4.77 -2.46 -13.15
N ASP A 176 -4.86 -3.20 -12.06
CA ASP A 176 -5.18 -4.63 -12.07
C ASP A 176 -6.70 -4.91 -12.03
N GLY A 177 -7.54 -3.91 -12.24
CA GLY A 177 -9.00 -4.00 -12.14
C GLY A 177 -9.54 -3.99 -10.70
N THR A 178 -8.67 -3.99 -9.71
CA THR A 178 -9.02 -3.89 -8.27
C THR A 178 -8.61 -2.54 -7.67
N GLY A 179 -8.02 -1.67 -8.45
CA GLY A 179 -7.54 -0.37 -8.02
C GLY A 179 -6.06 -0.33 -7.65
N ARG A 180 -5.36 -1.45 -7.71
CA ARG A 180 -3.92 -1.53 -7.45
C ARG A 180 -3.12 -1.29 -8.72
N VAL A 181 -1.89 -0.87 -8.57
CA VAL A 181 -0.99 -0.49 -9.66
C VAL A 181 0.00 -1.59 -9.94
N ILE A 182 -0.06 -2.16 -11.15
CA ILE A 182 0.91 -3.12 -11.65
C ILE A 182 1.93 -2.38 -12.51
N VAL A 183 3.18 -2.40 -12.11
CA VAL A 183 4.30 -1.85 -12.87
C VAL A 183 4.98 -2.95 -13.69
N GLN A 184 5.39 -2.59 -14.90
CA GLN A 184 6.22 -3.45 -15.72
C GLN A 184 7.69 -3.08 -15.50
N GLY A 185 8.49 -4.08 -15.16
CA GLY A 185 9.95 -3.99 -15.12
C GLY A 185 10.59 -5.02 -16.05
N GLN A 186 11.92 -4.98 -16.13
CA GLN A 186 12.72 -5.95 -16.86
C GLN A 186 13.91 -6.41 -16.01
N CYS A 187 14.06 -7.72 -15.88
CA CYS A 187 15.19 -8.35 -15.19
C CYS A 187 15.98 -9.18 -16.20
N GLY A 188 17.15 -8.68 -16.64
CA GLY A 188 17.85 -9.24 -17.78
C GLY A 188 17.00 -9.19 -19.05
N GLU A 189 16.72 -10.34 -19.67
CA GLU A 189 15.85 -10.44 -20.84
C GLU A 189 14.37 -10.67 -20.50
N ARG A 190 14.04 -10.83 -19.24
CA ARG A 190 12.69 -11.21 -18.79
C ARG A 190 11.89 -10.01 -18.36
N LYS A 191 10.65 -9.92 -18.84
CA LYS A 191 9.68 -8.94 -18.36
C LYS A 191 9.05 -9.43 -17.06
N VAL A 192 8.98 -8.56 -16.07
CA VAL A 192 8.36 -8.82 -14.78
C VAL A 192 7.20 -7.84 -14.58
N HIS A 193 6.08 -8.32 -14.03
CA HIS A 193 4.91 -7.51 -13.73
C HIS A 193 4.67 -7.57 -12.23
N MET A 194 4.87 -6.47 -11.55
CA MET A 194 4.87 -6.41 -10.09
C MET A 194 3.82 -5.43 -9.59
N LEU A 195 3.14 -5.78 -8.52
CA LEU A 195 2.35 -4.83 -7.75
C LEU A 195 3.28 -3.78 -7.15
N LEU A 196 3.04 -2.48 -7.41
CA LEU A 196 3.73 -1.41 -6.70
C LEU A 196 3.19 -1.36 -5.27
N ASP A 197 4.03 -1.73 -4.31
CA ASP A 197 3.59 -2.00 -2.94
C ASP A 197 4.51 -1.31 -1.92
N THR A 198 4.14 -0.09 -1.52
CA THR A 198 4.85 0.65 -0.46
C THR A 198 4.57 0.10 0.94
N GLY A 199 3.58 -0.78 1.09
CA GLY A 199 3.32 -1.55 2.30
C GLY A 199 4.26 -2.75 2.47
N SER A 200 5.01 -3.13 1.42
CA SER A 200 6.03 -4.19 1.49
C SER A 200 7.43 -3.62 1.65
N SER A 201 8.21 -4.11 2.62
CA SER A 201 9.62 -3.74 2.77
C SER A 201 10.55 -4.42 1.77
N VAL A 202 10.10 -5.53 1.17
CA VAL A 202 10.90 -6.38 0.27
C VAL A 202 10.20 -6.64 -1.05
N THR A 203 10.99 -6.65 -2.11
CA THR A 203 10.54 -7.01 -3.45
C THR A 203 10.36 -8.52 -3.56
N ARG A 204 9.29 -8.94 -4.21
CA ARG A 204 9.02 -10.35 -4.55
C ARG A 204 8.87 -10.52 -6.05
N VAL A 205 9.49 -11.57 -6.59
CA VAL A 205 9.44 -11.90 -8.03
C VAL A 205 9.16 -13.39 -8.18
N HIS A 206 8.45 -13.78 -9.22
CA HIS A 206 8.28 -15.20 -9.51
C HIS A 206 9.63 -15.84 -9.84
N THR A 207 9.84 -17.06 -9.35
CA THR A 207 11.11 -17.80 -9.52
C THR A 207 11.51 -17.93 -10.98
N ASP A 208 10.56 -18.12 -11.89
CA ASP A 208 10.80 -18.25 -13.33
C ASP A 208 10.97 -16.90 -14.05
N GLU A 209 10.69 -15.77 -13.41
CA GLU A 209 10.87 -14.43 -13.94
C GLU A 209 12.19 -13.80 -13.49
N TRP A 210 12.84 -14.33 -12.45
CA TRP A 210 14.12 -13.80 -11.97
C TRP A 210 15.30 -14.34 -12.78
N ALA A 211 15.96 -13.45 -13.54
CA ALA A 211 17.05 -13.82 -14.45
C ALA A 211 18.44 -14.05 -13.83
N PRO A 212 18.84 -13.40 -12.69
CA PRO A 212 20.19 -13.55 -12.13
C PRO A 212 20.53 -14.97 -11.61
N GLY A 213 19.63 -15.90 -11.70
CA GLY A 213 19.90 -17.32 -11.45
C GLY A 213 19.42 -17.86 -10.13
N GLU A 214 19.98 -19.00 -9.73
CA GLU A 214 19.54 -19.81 -8.61
C GLU A 214 19.47 -19.02 -7.30
N GLY A 215 18.34 -19.18 -6.58
CA GLY A 215 18.16 -18.64 -5.26
C GLY A 215 18.70 -19.60 -4.18
N ALA A 216 18.98 -19.06 -3.00
CA ALA A 216 19.26 -19.85 -1.81
C ALA A 216 17.98 -19.97 -0.96
N GLU A 217 17.73 -21.16 -0.42
CA GLU A 217 16.62 -21.37 0.52
C GLU A 217 16.92 -20.63 1.83
N ILE A 218 16.09 -19.65 2.20
CA ILE A 218 16.18 -18.99 3.48
C ILE A 218 15.05 -19.50 4.38
N GLY A 219 15.42 -19.99 5.56
CA GLY A 219 14.48 -20.42 6.58
C GLY A 219 13.74 -19.28 7.29
N ALA A 220 13.44 -18.19 6.58
CA ALA A 220 12.78 -17.04 7.15
C ALA A 220 11.26 -17.23 7.25
N LYS A 221 10.71 -16.93 8.44
CA LYS A 221 9.27 -16.74 8.59
C LYS A 221 8.97 -15.31 8.16
N ILE A 222 8.34 -15.14 7.02
CA ILE A 222 7.71 -13.84 6.72
C ILE A 222 6.46 -13.74 7.57
N GLY A 223 6.39 -12.68 8.36
CA GLY A 223 5.16 -12.24 9.01
C GLY A 223 4.23 -11.61 7.98
N ASP A 224 3.58 -12.42 7.17
CA ASP A 224 2.46 -11.98 6.36
C ASP A 224 1.17 -12.18 7.18
N ILE A 225 0.20 -11.31 7.01
CA ILE A 225 -1.11 -11.38 7.69
C ILE A 225 -1.78 -12.74 7.44
N ASP A 226 -1.49 -13.37 6.30
CA ASP A 226 -2.10 -14.65 5.87
C ASP A 226 -1.30 -15.89 6.19
N HIS A 227 -0.06 -15.78 6.66
CA HIS A 227 0.83 -16.92 6.76
C HIS A 227 1.18 -17.27 8.21
N ALA A 228 0.21 -17.82 8.94
CA ALA A 228 0.46 -18.52 10.20
C ALA A 228 1.29 -19.80 10.04
N LYS A 229 1.50 -20.26 8.80
CA LYS A 229 2.32 -21.43 8.46
C LYS A 229 3.56 -20.95 7.72
N GLY A 230 4.74 -21.24 8.27
CA GLY A 230 6.01 -20.89 7.65
C GLY A 230 6.07 -21.30 6.18
N ILE A 231 6.22 -20.31 5.29
CA ILE A 231 6.49 -20.52 3.88
C ILE A 231 7.99 -20.71 3.74
N LYS A 232 8.37 -21.68 2.94
CA LYS A 232 9.74 -21.76 2.45
C LYS A 232 9.90 -20.63 1.44
N LEU A 233 10.71 -19.66 1.80
CA LEU A 233 11.09 -18.57 0.91
C LEU A 233 12.47 -18.88 0.36
N MET A 234 12.64 -18.56 -0.90
CA MET A 234 13.94 -18.52 -1.53
C MET A 234 14.35 -17.06 -1.67
N GLU A 235 15.60 -16.78 -1.35
CA GLU A 235 16.21 -15.50 -1.62
C GLU A 235 16.92 -15.59 -2.97
N GLY A 236 16.57 -14.70 -3.90
CA GLY A 236 17.22 -14.61 -5.20
C GLY A 236 18.63 -14.05 -5.05
N LYS A 237 19.50 -14.28 -6.05
CA LYS A 237 20.76 -13.53 -6.14
C LYS A 237 20.46 -12.06 -6.42
N ALA A 238 21.34 -11.18 -5.92
CA ALA A 238 21.21 -9.75 -6.19
C ALA A 238 21.25 -9.46 -7.70
N GLY A 239 20.37 -8.60 -8.15
CA GLY A 239 20.24 -8.20 -9.54
C GLY A 239 19.55 -6.85 -9.67
N ASP A 240 19.40 -6.39 -10.90
CA ASP A 240 18.78 -5.12 -11.21
C ASP A 240 17.40 -5.33 -11.87
N ILE A 241 16.48 -4.42 -11.62
CA ILE A 241 15.17 -4.36 -12.27
C ILE A 241 15.09 -3.02 -13.01
N GLU A 242 15.13 -3.06 -14.33
CA GLU A 242 14.89 -1.86 -15.15
C GLU A 242 13.41 -1.48 -15.11
N LEU A 243 13.13 -0.25 -14.73
CA LEU A 243 11.76 0.27 -14.56
C LEU A 243 11.32 1.18 -15.71
N GLY A 244 12.16 1.38 -16.70
CA GLY A 244 11.94 2.17 -17.91
C GLY A 244 12.83 3.40 -17.99
N ALA A 245 13.04 3.90 -19.23
CA ALA A 245 13.80 5.10 -19.58
C ALA A 245 15.16 5.28 -18.86
N GLY A 246 15.86 4.17 -18.62
CA GLY A 246 17.17 4.18 -17.95
C GLY A 246 17.13 4.24 -16.44
N VAL A 247 15.95 4.20 -15.85
CA VAL A 247 15.80 4.12 -14.39
C VAL A 247 15.73 2.66 -13.97
N ALA A 248 16.52 2.28 -12.97
CA ALA A 248 16.56 0.91 -12.47
C ALA A 248 16.66 0.85 -10.95
N ALA A 249 15.96 -0.12 -10.38
CA ALA A 249 16.20 -0.57 -9.01
C ALA A 249 17.46 -1.45 -9.01
N ARG A 250 18.52 -1.02 -8.32
CA ARG A 250 19.84 -1.64 -8.37
C ARG A 250 20.09 -2.55 -7.18
N GLY A 251 20.76 -3.69 -7.47
CA GLY A 251 21.25 -4.61 -6.44
C GLY A 251 20.14 -5.19 -5.56
N ILE A 252 18.97 -5.42 -6.12
CA ILE A 252 17.83 -5.97 -5.40
C ILE A 252 18.07 -7.46 -5.13
N THR A 253 17.88 -7.87 -3.89
CA THR A 253 17.87 -9.28 -3.49
C THR A 253 16.41 -9.68 -3.22
N PRO A 254 15.68 -10.15 -4.24
CA PRO A 254 14.25 -10.37 -4.10
C PRO A 254 13.95 -11.64 -3.33
N LEU A 255 12.76 -11.71 -2.76
CA LEU A 255 12.19 -12.96 -2.35
C LEU A 255 11.54 -13.66 -3.55
N LEU A 256 11.94 -14.87 -3.82
CA LEU A 256 11.38 -15.67 -4.90
C LEU A 256 10.10 -16.34 -4.43
N CYS A 257 9.03 -16.13 -5.16
CA CYS A 257 7.71 -16.68 -4.87
C CYS A 257 7.22 -17.61 -6.00
N ASP A 258 6.27 -18.45 -5.68
CA ASP A 258 5.58 -19.28 -6.67
C ASP A 258 4.47 -18.46 -7.39
N LYS A 259 3.89 -19.04 -8.46
CA LYS A 259 2.84 -18.36 -9.25
C LYS A 259 1.53 -18.10 -8.50
N ASN A 260 1.40 -18.63 -7.29
CA ASN A 260 0.21 -18.37 -6.47
C ASN A 260 0.37 -17.11 -5.61
N GLU A 261 1.58 -16.57 -5.50
CA GLU A 261 1.88 -15.33 -4.81
C GLU A 261 2.04 -14.17 -5.80
N PRO A 262 1.41 -13.00 -5.58
CA PRO A 262 1.62 -11.86 -6.47
C PRO A 262 3.06 -11.36 -6.35
N PRO A 263 3.76 -11.12 -7.47
CA PRO A 263 5.03 -10.39 -7.43
C PRO A 263 4.77 -8.96 -6.97
N MET A 264 5.72 -8.39 -6.21
CA MET A 264 5.61 -7.05 -5.65
C MET A 264 6.91 -6.28 -5.80
N LEU A 265 6.83 -5.01 -6.15
CA LEU A 265 7.92 -4.05 -6.08
C LEU A 265 7.84 -3.32 -4.75
N GLY A 266 8.69 -3.71 -3.79
CA GLY A 266 8.69 -3.20 -2.43
C GLY A 266 9.58 -1.97 -2.23
N MET A 267 9.64 -1.50 -0.97
CA MET A 267 10.40 -0.31 -0.59
C MET A 267 11.93 -0.47 -0.78
N ASP A 268 12.44 -1.70 -0.76
CA ASP A 268 13.86 -1.98 -1.06
C ASP A 268 14.24 -1.64 -2.51
N ALA A 269 13.33 -1.90 -3.46
CA ALA A 269 13.52 -1.54 -4.86
C ALA A 269 13.42 -0.03 -5.13
N LEU A 270 12.75 0.70 -4.25
CA LEU A 270 12.66 2.16 -4.35
C LEU A 270 13.87 2.88 -3.74
N ARG A 271 14.79 2.14 -3.11
CA ARG A 271 16.00 2.71 -2.50
C ARG A 271 16.84 3.43 -3.57
N GLY A 272 17.22 4.68 -3.28
CA GLY A 272 17.98 5.52 -4.21
C GLY A 272 17.16 6.08 -5.36
N LEU A 273 15.84 5.90 -5.36
CA LEU A 273 14.91 6.42 -6.36
C LEU A 273 13.99 7.48 -5.76
N VAL A 274 13.39 8.27 -6.65
CA VAL A 274 12.25 9.13 -6.34
C VAL A 274 11.01 8.50 -6.96
N LEU A 275 10.01 8.22 -6.15
CA LEU A 275 8.68 7.83 -6.62
C LEU A 275 7.71 8.98 -6.39
N VAL A 276 7.00 9.37 -7.43
CA VAL A 276 6.01 10.45 -7.39
C VAL A 276 4.67 9.92 -7.88
N HIS A 277 3.63 10.21 -7.15
CA HIS A 277 2.25 9.99 -7.59
C HIS A 277 1.59 11.34 -7.90
N VAL A 278 0.92 11.41 -9.06
CA VAL A 278 0.15 12.57 -9.51
C VAL A 278 -1.27 12.12 -9.83
N PRO A 279 -2.29 12.61 -9.13
CA PRO A 279 -3.68 12.37 -9.52
C PRO A 279 -3.95 12.89 -10.93
N THR A 280 -4.70 12.14 -11.72
CA THR A 280 -5.13 12.56 -13.08
C THR A 280 -6.59 12.20 -13.29
N GLU A 281 -7.30 13.03 -14.08
CA GLU A 281 -8.70 12.78 -14.42
C GLU A 281 -8.86 11.57 -15.35
N ASP A 282 -7.84 11.30 -16.18
CA ASP A 282 -7.87 10.23 -17.18
C ASP A 282 -7.55 8.85 -16.62
N SER A 283 -7.01 8.77 -15.40
CA SER A 283 -6.65 7.51 -14.76
C SER A 283 -7.20 7.43 -13.34
N PRO A 284 -8.02 6.45 -13.04
CA PRO A 284 -8.56 6.27 -11.69
C PRO A 284 -7.48 5.97 -10.63
N HIS A 285 -6.23 5.74 -11.05
CA HIS A 285 -5.10 5.46 -10.16
C HIS A 285 -4.02 6.52 -10.23
N GLY A 286 -4.26 7.62 -10.96
CA GLY A 286 -3.25 8.63 -11.19
C GLY A 286 -2.09 8.15 -12.07
N LEU A 287 -1.03 8.95 -12.09
CA LEU A 287 0.22 8.69 -12.80
C LEU A 287 1.33 8.49 -11.79
N PHE A 288 2.08 7.39 -11.93
CA PHE A 288 3.31 7.18 -11.20
C PHE A 288 4.52 7.56 -12.03
N LEU A 289 5.38 8.38 -11.47
CA LEU A 289 6.61 8.88 -12.08
C LEU A 289 7.80 8.43 -11.23
N ILE A 290 8.94 8.22 -11.88
CA ILE A 290 10.15 7.77 -11.19
C ILE A 290 11.37 8.52 -11.72
N ALA A 291 12.39 8.71 -10.86
CA ALA A 291 13.72 9.21 -11.21
C ALA A 291 14.79 8.53 -10.35
N GLN A 292 16.04 8.54 -10.86
CA GLN A 292 17.26 8.20 -10.13
C GLN A 292 17.88 9.40 -9.46
#